data_a70724199da7117ea03518baed7c6c46
#
_entry.id   a70724199da7117ea03518baed7c6c46
#
_cell.length_a   1.000
_cell.length_b   1.000
_cell.length_c   1.000
_cell.angle_alpha   90.00
_cell.angle_beta   90.00
_cell.angle_gamma   90.00
#
_symmetry.space_group_name_H-M   'P 1'
#
loop_
_entity.id
_entity.type
_entity.pdbx_description
1 polymer ?
#
loop_
_entity_poly.entity_id
_entity_poly.type
_entity_poly.pdbx_seq_one_letter_code
_entity_poly.pdbx_strand_id
1 'polypeptide(L)'
;MQSLLLKIILVFICSCEVSQQFSHLAQAKETTRDVAFEANYDGSNQKYIELLPAGFDNKQRHDVLITLHGHGSDRWQFIKQPRGECVGARQVAARHKMILISPDYRAKTSWMGPAAEADLVQIIGALKTQYRVNKIILLGGSMGATGALTFTALHANLIDGVVALNGTADLVNYQNFRAAIAASFGGTPAEIPDEYKRRSAIYFPHKFTMPIACTTGAKDSVVPPQSVLKLLNQVRPFSKHVLSIHRPTGGHSTTSADTIQAIEFVLKGLQD
;
A
#
# COMPACT_ATOMS: atom_id res chain seq x y z
N MET A 1 -94.38 18.68 14.72
CA MET A 1 -93.87 17.80 13.69
C MET A 1 -92.36 18.04 13.65
N GLN A 2 -91.60 17.00 13.71
CA GLN A 2 -90.24 16.80 14.24
C GLN A 2 -89.15 17.67 13.58
N SER A 3 -88.35 18.37 14.47
CA SER A 3 -87.07 19.04 14.13
C SER A 3 -85.90 18.07 14.26
N LEU A 4 -85.16 17.98 13.23
CA LEU A 4 -83.91 17.14 13.19
C LEU A 4 -82.76 18.03 13.56
N LEU A 5 -82.19 17.83 14.76
CA LEU A 5 -80.92 18.44 15.23
C LEU A 5 -79.74 17.77 14.54
N LEU A 6 -79.00 18.49 13.75
CA LEU A 6 -77.76 18.08 13.13
C LEU A 6 -76.61 18.42 14.12
N LYS A 7 -76.02 17.41 14.76
CA LYS A 7 -74.81 17.57 15.57
C LYS A 7 -73.60 17.62 14.66
N ILE A 8 -72.94 18.76 14.58
CA ILE A 8 -71.65 18.91 13.95
C ILE A 8 -70.60 18.47 14.93
N ILE A 9 -69.91 17.36 14.65
CA ILE A 9 -68.73 16.90 15.38
C ILE A 9 -67.53 17.59 14.73
N LEU A 10 -66.91 18.53 15.47
CA LEU A 10 -65.64 19.15 15.10
C LEU A 10 -64.52 18.16 15.47
N VAL A 11 -63.93 17.51 14.47
CA VAL A 11 -62.72 16.71 14.63
C VAL A 11 -61.51 17.66 14.58
N PHE A 12 -60.89 17.90 15.73
CA PHE A 12 -59.58 18.56 15.80
C PHE A 12 -58.55 17.58 15.29
N ILE A 13 -58.03 17.78 14.08
CA ILE A 13 -56.86 17.10 13.57
C ILE A 13 -55.67 17.85 14.17
N CYS A 14 -55.07 17.25 15.21
CA CYS A 14 -53.78 17.65 15.75
C CYS A 14 -52.70 17.23 14.71
N SER A 15 -52.31 18.17 13.85
CA SER A 15 -51.16 18.01 12.99
C SER A 15 -49.88 18.05 13.82
N CYS A 16 -49.44 16.87 14.22
CA CYS A 16 -48.11 16.68 14.82
C CYS A 16 -47.09 16.88 13.71
N GLU A 17 -46.56 18.10 13.57
CA GLU A 17 -45.35 18.35 12.77
C GLU A 17 -44.17 17.62 13.41
N VAL A 18 -43.94 16.40 12.94
CA VAL A 18 -42.68 15.72 13.15
C VAL A 18 -41.65 16.47 12.31
N SER A 19 -41.05 17.48 12.90
CA SER A 19 -39.83 18.09 12.37
C SER A 19 -38.76 17.00 12.31
N GLN A 20 -38.56 16.40 11.14
CA GLN A 20 -37.42 15.59 10.83
C GLN A 20 -36.16 16.48 10.93
N GLN A 21 -35.58 16.52 12.12
CA GLN A 21 -34.18 16.93 12.29
C GLN A 21 -33.33 15.91 11.56
N PHE A 22 -33.12 16.10 10.26
CA PHE A 22 -31.99 15.54 9.55
C PHE A 22 -30.75 16.20 10.15
N SER A 23 -30.22 15.59 11.20
CA SER A 23 -28.86 15.86 11.62
C SER A 23 -27.97 15.52 10.44
N HIS A 24 -27.46 16.54 9.73
CA HIS A 24 -26.31 16.42 8.86
C HIS A 24 -25.16 15.95 9.75
N LEU A 25 -25.03 14.65 9.92
CA LEU A 25 -23.79 14.06 10.38
C LEU A 25 -22.77 14.44 9.32
N ALA A 26 -21.95 15.45 9.61
CA ALA A 26 -20.85 15.84 8.76
C ALA A 26 -20.05 14.57 8.48
N GLN A 27 -20.11 14.07 7.25
CA GLN A 27 -19.41 12.85 6.88
C GLN A 27 -17.93 13.09 7.15
N ALA A 28 -17.39 12.36 8.11
CA ALA A 28 -16.00 12.49 8.48
C ALA A 28 -15.13 12.32 7.24
N LYS A 29 -14.25 13.29 6.99
CA LYS A 29 -13.36 13.31 5.81
C LYS A 29 -12.03 12.66 6.16
N GLU A 30 -11.40 12.06 5.17
CA GLU A 30 -10.01 11.66 5.23
C GLU A 30 -9.12 12.88 5.52
N THR A 31 -8.07 12.69 6.30
CA THR A 31 -7.10 13.75 6.62
C THR A 31 -5.75 13.41 5.98
N THR A 32 -5.26 14.30 5.13
CA THR A 32 -3.93 14.19 4.51
C THR A 32 -2.93 15.07 5.25
N ARG A 33 -1.78 14.51 5.63
CA ARG A 33 -0.66 15.21 6.24
C ARG A 33 0.61 14.98 5.42
N ASP A 34 1.35 16.05 5.13
CA ASP A 34 2.69 15.97 4.52
C ASP A 34 3.72 16.09 5.66
N VAL A 35 4.28 14.97 6.06
CA VAL A 35 5.16 14.85 7.23
C VAL A 35 6.60 14.92 6.79
N ALA A 36 7.38 15.82 7.42
CA ALA A 36 8.82 15.90 7.25
C ALA A 36 9.53 15.27 8.46
N PHE A 37 10.67 14.63 8.23
CA PHE A 37 11.52 14.08 9.27
C PHE A 37 13.00 14.19 8.87
N GLU A 38 13.87 14.29 9.86
CA GLU A 38 15.31 14.18 9.67
C GLU A 38 15.69 12.70 9.61
N ALA A 39 16.33 12.29 8.52
CA ALA A 39 16.74 10.92 8.30
C ALA A 39 17.92 10.55 9.20
N ASN A 40 17.77 9.51 10.01
CA ASN A 40 18.84 9.00 10.88
C ASN A 40 20.08 8.53 10.09
N TYR A 41 19.89 8.19 8.80
CA TYR A 41 20.96 7.68 7.95
C TYR A 41 22.01 8.75 7.63
N ASP A 42 21.59 9.99 7.34
CA ASP A 42 22.50 11.03 6.85
C ASP A 42 22.10 12.47 7.25
N GLY A 43 21.12 12.65 8.13
CA GLY A 43 20.63 13.95 8.57
C GLY A 43 19.82 14.72 7.52
N SER A 44 19.56 14.14 6.35
CA SER A 44 18.78 14.83 5.31
C SER A 44 17.30 14.93 5.67
N ASN A 45 16.64 16.00 5.16
CA ASN A 45 15.20 16.17 5.35
C ASN A 45 14.44 15.30 4.36
N GLN A 46 13.71 14.30 4.87
CA GLN A 46 12.88 13.40 4.10
C GLN A 46 11.40 13.60 4.41
N LYS A 47 10.51 13.09 3.54
CA LYS A 47 9.07 13.32 3.67
C LYS A 47 8.24 12.07 3.35
N TYR A 48 7.07 11.99 3.95
CA TYR A 48 6.02 11.04 3.59
C TYR A 48 4.64 11.65 3.76
N ILE A 49 3.65 11.09 3.07
CA ILE A 49 2.25 11.46 3.28
C ILE A 49 1.61 10.44 4.21
N GLU A 50 0.86 10.95 5.19
CA GLU A 50 -0.14 10.20 5.94
C GLU A 50 -1.53 10.53 5.40
N LEU A 51 -2.26 9.53 4.97
CA LEU A 51 -3.69 9.63 4.69
C LEU A 51 -4.43 8.85 5.78
N LEU A 52 -5.00 9.59 6.73
CA LEU A 52 -5.79 9.02 7.81
C LEU A 52 -7.22 8.77 7.33
N PRO A 53 -7.82 7.62 7.65
CA PRO A 53 -9.16 7.28 7.20
C PRO A 53 -10.23 8.21 7.79
N ALA A 54 -11.37 8.28 7.13
CA ALA A 54 -12.53 8.99 7.65
C ALA A 54 -12.93 8.46 9.03
N GLY A 55 -13.11 9.36 10.00
CA GLY A 55 -13.42 8.99 11.39
C GLY A 55 -12.26 8.35 12.14
N PHE A 56 -11.02 8.66 11.75
CA PHE A 56 -9.83 8.18 12.44
C PHE A 56 -9.87 8.47 13.95
N ASP A 57 -9.59 7.44 14.74
CA ASP A 57 -9.45 7.52 16.21
C ASP A 57 -8.13 6.86 16.63
N ASN A 58 -7.20 7.64 17.19
CA ASN A 58 -5.88 7.15 17.61
C ASN A 58 -5.92 6.21 18.82
N LYS A 59 -7.08 6.06 19.49
CA LYS A 59 -7.27 5.09 20.56
C LYS A 59 -7.56 3.68 20.04
N GLN A 60 -7.99 3.56 18.79
CA GLN A 60 -8.23 2.29 18.13
C GLN A 60 -6.97 1.73 17.47
N ARG A 61 -6.96 0.42 17.22
CA ARG A 61 -5.93 -0.22 16.41
C ARG A 61 -6.25 -0.04 14.94
N HIS A 62 -5.23 0.28 14.16
CA HIS A 62 -5.34 0.43 12.71
C HIS A 62 -4.32 -0.44 11.98
N ASP A 63 -4.75 -1.04 10.89
CA ASP A 63 -3.82 -1.58 9.91
C ASP A 63 -3.19 -0.43 9.13
N VAL A 64 -1.94 -0.60 8.74
CA VAL A 64 -1.19 0.39 7.97
C VAL A 64 -0.88 -0.18 6.59
N LEU A 65 -1.21 0.57 5.54
CA LEU A 65 -0.83 0.29 4.17
C LEU A 65 0.27 1.26 3.76
N ILE A 66 1.52 0.78 3.70
CA ILE A 66 2.65 1.57 3.19
C ILE A 66 2.74 1.36 1.69
N THR A 67 2.75 2.45 0.91
CA THR A 67 2.73 2.41 -0.55
C THR A 67 3.99 3.03 -1.13
N LEU A 68 4.78 2.26 -1.87
CA LEU A 68 6.03 2.69 -2.49
C LEU A 68 5.80 3.06 -3.96
N HIS A 69 6.14 4.29 -4.33
CA HIS A 69 5.95 4.82 -5.68
C HIS A 69 6.89 4.19 -6.72
N GLY A 70 6.58 4.36 -8.00
CA GLY A 70 7.39 3.92 -9.14
C GLY A 70 8.54 4.88 -9.47
N HIS A 71 9.44 4.43 -10.37
CA HIS A 71 10.56 5.23 -10.85
C HIS A 71 10.11 6.57 -11.45
N GLY A 72 10.79 7.63 -11.09
CA GLY A 72 10.49 8.98 -11.56
C GLY A 72 9.34 9.70 -10.83
N SER A 73 8.75 9.08 -9.80
CA SER A 73 7.66 9.65 -9.02
C SER A 73 8.08 10.04 -7.59
N ASP A 74 7.13 10.30 -6.73
CA ASP A 74 7.33 10.73 -5.35
C ASP A 74 6.16 10.29 -4.45
N ARG A 75 6.15 10.72 -3.18
CA ARG A 75 5.13 10.42 -2.16
C ARG A 75 3.68 10.74 -2.57
N TRP A 76 3.48 11.56 -3.60
CA TRP A 76 2.14 11.93 -4.05
C TRP A 76 1.52 10.92 -5.02
N GLN A 77 2.30 9.98 -5.58
CA GLN A 77 1.78 9.04 -6.58
C GLN A 77 0.54 8.30 -6.08
N PHE A 78 0.64 7.57 -4.98
CA PHE A 78 -0.48 6.78 -4.46
C PHE A 78 -1.61 7.63 -3.88
N ILE A 79 -1.32 8.88 -3.54
CA ILE A 79 -2.31 9.80 -2.96
C ILE A 79 -3.16 10.46 -4.05
N LYS A 80 -2.56 10.89 -5.17
CA LYS A 80 -3.22 11.76 -6.15
C LYS A 80 -3.44 11.15 -7.53
N GLN A 81 -2.59 10.20 -7.96
CA GLN A 81 -2.65 9.74 -9.35
C GLN A 81 -3.86 8.82 -9.61
N PRO A 82 -4.45 8.91 -10.84
CA PRO A 82 -5.61 8.10 -11.22
C PRO A 82 -5.23 6.72 -11.77
N ARG A 83 -3.97 6.31 -11.65
CA ARG A 83 -3.50 4.97 -12.08
C ARG A 83 -4.24 3.88 -11.32
N GLY A 84 -4.45 2.73 -11.98
CA GLY A 84 -5.19 1.60 -11.41
C GLY A 84 -4.64 1.14 -10.05
N GLU A 85 -3.32 1.01 -9.95
CA GLU A 85 -2.67 0.62 -8.69
C GLU A 85 -2.91 1.62 -7.55
N CYS A 86 -2.92 2.92 -7.87
CA CYS A 86 -3.14 3.97 -6.88
C CYS A 86 -4.61 4.04 -6.43
N VAL A 87 -5.53 3.93 -7.40
CA VAL A 87 -6.98 3.93 -7.12
C VAL A 87 -7.36 2.72 -6.29
N GLY A 88 -6.90 1.52 -6.67
CA GLY A 88 -7.17 0.29 -5.92
C GLY A 88 -6.65 0.34 -4.48
N ALA A 89 -5.43 0.83 -4.28
CA ALA A 89 -4.84 0.97 -2.95
C ALA A 89 -5.65 1.92 -2.05
N ARG A 90 -6.04 3.10 -2.55
CA ARG A 90 -6.88 4.04 -1.78
C ARG A 90 -8.25 3.48 -1.47
N GLN A 91 -8.90 2.78 -2.42
CA GLN A 91 -10.21 2.19 -2.21
C GLN A 91 -10.20 1.12 -1.10
N VAL A 92 -9.17 0.27 -1.08
CA VAL A 92 -9.03 -0.74 -0.02
C VAL A 92 -8.69 -0.09 1.31
N ALA A 93 -7.74 0.86 1.34
CA ALA A 93 -7.39 1.58 2.55
C ALA A 93 -8.61 2.29 3.19
N ALA A 94 -9.43 2.95 2.37
CA ALA A 94 -10.66 3.61 2.83
C ALA A 94 -11.69 2.59 3.36
N ARG A 95 -11.92 1.48 2.64
CA ARG A 95 -12.87 0.42 3.02
C ARG A 95 -12.54 -0.21 4.35
N HIS A 96 -11.26 -0.51 4.59
CA HIS A 96 -10.77 -1.15 5.81
C HIS A 96 -10.30 -0.16 6.89
N LYS A 97 -10.54 1.15 6.67
CA LYS A 97 -10.12 2.23 7.60
C LYS A 97 -8.64 2.15 7.97
N MET A 98 -7.80 1.82 6.99
CA MET A 98 -6.35 1.74 7.17
C MET A 98 -5.72 3.13 7.15
N ILE A 99 -4.62 3.29 7.88
CA ILE A 99 -3.72 4.42 7.69
C ILE A 99 -2.91 4.14 6.41
N LEU A 100 -3.00 5.01 5.39
CA LEU A 100 -2.18 4.88 4.19
C LEU A 100 -0.97 5.80 4.30
N ILE A 101 0.22 5.22 4.17
CA ILE A 101 1.50 5.92 4.22
C ILE A 101 2.16 5.86 2.84
N SER A 102 2.59 7.01 2.34
CA SER A 102 3.27 7.10 1.04
C SER A 102 4.56 7.91 1.17
N PRO A 103 5.73 7.26 1.37
CA PRO A 103 6.99 7.94 1.56
C PRO A 103 7.65 8.34 0.23
N ASP A 104 8.50 9.36 0.28
CA ASP A 104 9.47 9.66 -0.78
C ASP A 104 10.53 8.56 -0.88
N TYR A 105 10.90 7.95 0.24
CA TYR A 105 11.93 6.91 0.36
C TYR A 105 13.10 7.11 -0.63
N ARG A 106 13.64 8.34 -0.67
CA ARG A 106 14.69 8.82 -1.57
C ARG A 106 14.24 8.97 -3.02
N ALA A 107 13.03 9.56 -3.21
CA ALA A 107 12.54 9.90 -4.55
C ALA A 107 13.63 10.63 -5.38
N LYS A 108 13.67 10.42 -6.69
CA LYS A 108 12.64 9.76 -7.53
C LYS A 108 13.08 8.36 -7.99
N THR A 109 14.26 7.91 -7.63
CA THR A 109 14.92 6.73 -8.22
C THR A 109 15.59 5.86 -7.16
N SER A 110 14.93 5.67 -6.03
CA SER A 110 15.54 5.05 -4.84
C SER A 110 15.90 3.57 -4.98
N TRP A 111 15.14 2.79 -5.77
CA TRP A 111 15.32 1.35 -5.92
C TRP A 111 15.57 0.57 -4.62
N MET A 112 15.15 1.13 -3.48
CA MET A 112 15.38 0.59 -2.14
C MET A 112 16.86 0.38 -1.81
N GLY A 113 17.70 1.40 -2.10
CA GLY A 113 19.09 1.43 -1.65
C GLY A 113 19.21 1.64 -0.13
N PRO A 114 20.45 1.65 0.42
CA PRO A 114 20.68 1.70 1.87
C PRO A 114 19.99 2.84 2.59
N ALA A 115 20.00 4.05 2.01
CA ALA A 115 19.33 5.21 2.61
C ALA A 115 17.81 5.05 2.63
N ALA A 116 17.20 4.56 1.53
CA ALA A 116 15.76 4.31 1.44
C ALA A 116 15.30 3.21 2.40
N GLU A 117 16.11 2.16 2.56
CA GLU A 117 15.90 1.08 3.54
C GLU A 117 15.87 1.65 4.97
N ALA A 118 16.86 2.45 5.33
CA ALA A 118 16.95 3.07 6.65
C ALA A 118 15.78 4.02 6.94
N ASP A 119 15.40 4.84 5.97
CA ASP A 119 14.26 5.75 6.08
C ASP A 119 12.95 4.98 6.32
N LEU A 120 12.73 3.87 5.62
CA LEU A 120 11.51 3.07 5.79
C LEU A 120 11.46 2.40 7.16
N VAL A 121 12.60 1.90 7.68
CA VAL A 121 12.71 1.40 9.05
C VAL A 121 12.36 2.48 10.06
N GLN A 122 12.90 3.70 9.87
CA GLN A 122 12.62 4.85 10.75
C GLN A 122 11.14 5.25 10.73
N ILE A 123 10.52 5.31 9.54
CA ILE A 123 9.09 5.61 9.39
C ILE A 123 8.24 4.56 10.12
N ILE A 124 8.52 3.26 9.92
CA ILE A 124 7.79 2.18 10.62
C ILE A 124 7.91 2.31 12.14
N GLY A 125 9.10 2.63 12.64
CA GLY A 125 9.33 2.89 14.06
C GLY A 125 8.49 4.06 14.59
N ALA A 126 8.48 5.17 13.86
CA ALA A 126 7.67 6.36 14.20
C ALA A 126 6.17 6.06 14.21
N LEU A 127 5.67 5.32 13.20
CA LEU A 127 4.27 4.91 13.13
C LEU A 127 3.84 4.05 14.33
N LYS A 128 4.67 3.08 14.72
CA LYS A 128 4.42 2.23 15.90
C LYS A 128 4.43 3.00 17.22
N THR A 129 5.16 4.12 17.29
CA THR A 129 5.16 5.02 18.45
C THR A 129 3.95 5.95 18.46
N GLN A 130 3.55 6.45 17.29
CA GLN A 130 2.50 7.46 17.15
C GLN A 130 1.09 6.85 17.17
N TYR A 131 0.94 5.63 16.64
CA TYR A 131 -0.35 4.96 16.46
C TYR A 131 -0.38 3.58 17.11
N ARG A 132 -1.59 3.10 17.41
CA ARG A 132 -1.81 1.69 17.78
C ARG A 132 -1.86 0.83 16.51
N VAL A 133 -0.68 0.57 15.94
CA VAL A 133 -0.55 -0.24 14.73
C VAL A 133 -0.95 -1.69 15.04
N ASN A 134 -1.81 -2.28 14.19
CA ASN A 134 -2.19 -3.69 14.25
C ASN A 134 -1.32 -4.50 13.28
N LYS A 135 -1.46 -4.26 11.97
CA LYS A 135 -0.72 -4.94 10.89
C LYS A 135 -0.10 -3.92 9.95
N ILE A 136 1.04 -4.26 9.36
CA ILE A 136 1.71 -3.45 8.34
C ILE A 136 1.74 -4.23 7.04
N ILE A 137 1.05 -3.73 6.03
CA ILE A 137 1.08 -4.24 4.67
C ILE A 137 1.96 -3.31 3.83
N LEU A 138 2.96 -3.87 3.16
CA LEU A 138 3.83 -3.13 2.26
C LEU A 138 3.42 -3.38 0.81
N LEU A 139 3.04 -2.32 0.11
CA LEU A 139 2.63 -2.34 -1.28
C LEU A 139 3.57 -1.48 -2.11
N GLY A 140 3.84 -1.88 -3.34
CA GLY A 140 4.54 -1.01 -4.29
C GLY A 140 4.20 -1.32 -5.73
N GLY A 141 4.40 -0.30 -6.60
CA GLY A 141 4.26 -0.42 -8.04
C GLY A 141 5.61 -0.25 -8.74
N SER A 142 5.95 -1.12 -9.72
CA SER A 142 7.19 -1.02 -10.50
C SER A 142 8.45 -1.01 -9.63
N MET A 143 9.24 0.08 -9.64
CA MET A 143 10.36 0.28 -8.70
C MET A 143 9.92 0.07 -7.25
N GLY A 144 8.75 0.57 -6.87
CA GLY A 144 8.20 0.39 -5.53
C GLY A 144 7.86 -1.06 -5.21
N ALA A 145 7.40 -1.85 -6.20
CA ALA A 145 7.17 -3.29 -6.04
C ALA A 145 8.48 -4.04 -5.80
N THR A 146 9.53 -3.70 -6.56
CA THR A 146 10.89 -4.20 -6.31
C THR A 146 11.35 -3.83 -4.90
N GLY A 147 11.12 -2.56 -4.50
CA GLY A 147 11.42 -2.07 -3.16
C GLY A 147 10.66 -2.81 -2.06
N ALA A 148 9.38 -3.13 -2.26
CA ALA A 148 8.59 -3.90 -1.30
C ALA A 148 9.14 -5.32 -1.12
N LEU A 149 9.49 -6.00 -2.21
CA LEU A 149 10.11 -7.32 -2.15
C LEU A 149 11.50 -7.28 -1.48
N THR A 150 12.33 -6.31 -1.86
CA THR A 150 13.66 -6.10 -1.26
C THR A 150 13.57 -5.83 0.24
N PHE A 151 12.74 -4.87 0.64
CA PHE A 151 12.58 -4.49 2.04
C PHE A 151 12.07 -5.66 2.90
N THR A 152 11.09 -6.41 2.37
CA THR A 152 10.58 -7.59 3.08
C THR A 152 11.64 -8.68 3.24
N ALA A 153 12.46 -8.93 2.22
CA ALA A 153 13.58 -9.89 2.35
C ALA A 153 14.58 -9.47 3.42
N LEU A 154 14.83 -8.16 3.59
CA LEU A 154 15.76 -7.61 4.58
C LEU A 154 15.15 -7.51 5.98
N HIS A 155 13.88 -7.18 6.10
CA HIS A 155 13.17 -6.82 7.33
C HIS A 155 11.83 -7.55 7.48
N ALA A 156 11.80 -8.87 7.25
CA ALA A 156 10.59 -9.68 7.29
C ALA A 156 9.78 -9.52 8.59
N ASN A 157 10.45 -9.28 9.72
CA ASN A 157 9.84 -9.08 11.04
C ASN A 157 9.10 -7.74 11.20
N LEU A 158 9.25 -6.81 10.26
CA LEU A 158 8.55 -5.52 10.29
C LEU A 158 7.28 -5.51 9.45
N ILE A 159 7.06 -6.53 8.61
CA ILE A 159 6.01 -6.57 7.59
C ILE A 159 5.12 -7.78 7.82
N ASP A 160 3.81 -7.55 7.93
CA ASP A 160 2.79 -8.59 8.09
C ASP A 160 2.23 -9.10 6.76
N GLY A 161 2.31 -8.31 5.67
CA GLY A 161 1.83 -8.71 4.35
C GLY A 161 2.47 -7.92 3.21
N VAL A 162 2.58 -8.51 2.03
CA VAL A 162 3.29 -7.92 0.87
C VAL A 162 2.43 -7.93 -0.38
N VAL A 163 2.39 -6.79 -1.08
CA VAL A 163 1.77 -6.65 -2.41
C VAL A 163 2.77 -6.01 -3.37
N ALA A 164 3.21 -6.76 -4.39
CA ALA A 164 4.17 -6.28 -5.37
C ALA A 164 3.56 -6.24 -6.78
N LEU A 165 3.39 -5.03 -7.32
CA LEU A 165 2.69 -4.78 -8.59
C LEU A 165 3.72 -4.49 -9.71
N ASN A 166 3.97 -5.46 -10.60
CA ASN A 166 4.91 -5.36 -11.72
C ASN A 166 6.35 -4.98 -11.31
N GLY A 167 6.90 -5.63 -10.28
CA GLY A 167 8.29 -5.47 -9.83
C GLY A 167 9.23 -6.55 -10.34
N THR A 168 10.52 -6.44 -9.99
CA THR A 168 11.51 -7.52 -10.14
C THR A 168 11.94 -8.04 -8.78
N ALA A 169 12.22 -9.34 -8.69
CA ALA A 169 12.77 -9.99 -7.51
C ALA A 169 14.28 -10.25 -7.62
N ASP A 170 14.88 -9.93 -8.75
CA ASP A 170 16.29 -10.25 -9.06
C ASP A 170 17.01 -9.02 -9.62
N LEU A 171 17.65 -8.26 -8.77
CA LEU A 171 18.41 -7.06 -9.13
C LEU A 171 19.82 -7.41 -9.67
N VAL A 172 20.32 -8.63 -9.41
CA VAL A 172 21.58 -9.10 -9.97
C VAL A 172 21.49 -9.23 -11.49
N ASN A 173 20.40 -9.83 -11.97
CA ASN A 173 20.19 -10.11 -13.39
C ASN A 173 19.34 -9.06 -14.12
N TYR A 174 18.72 -8.12 -13.40
CA TYR A 174 17.87 -7.08 -13.99
C TYR A 174 18.69 -6.09 -14.81
N GLN A 175 18.30 -5.87 -16.07
CA GLN A 175 19.10 -5.09 -17.03
C GLN A 175 18.64 -3.63 -17.21
N ASN A 176 17.37 -3.32 -16.88
CA ASN A 176 16.87 -1.96 -17.03
C ASN A 176 17.24 -1.10 -15.81
N PHE A 177 17.25 0.21 -15.97
CA PHE A 177 17.53 1.21 -14.92
C PHE A 177 18.88 1.04 -14.19
N ARG A 178 19.84 0.36 -14.76
CA ARG A 178 21.14 0.03 -14.14
C ARG A 178 21.84 1.23 -13.50
N ALA A 179 21.89 2.38 -14.20
CA ALA A 179 22.54 3.58 -13.70
C ALA A 179 21.83 4.12 -12.43
N ALA A 180 20.49 4.13 -12.42
CA ALA A 180 19.72 4.58 -11.27
C ALA A 180 19.85 3.63 -10.07
N ILE A 181 19.89 2.32 -10.32
CA ILE A 181 20.12 1.31 -9.30
C ILE A 181 21.53 1.46 -8.70
N ALA A 182 22.55 1.59 -9.56
CA ALA A 182 23.94 1.78 -9.13
C ALA A 182 24.10 3.06 -8.29
N ALA A 183 23.48 4.16 -8.71
CA ALA A 183 23.49 5.40 -7.93
C ALA A 183 22.82 5.25 -6.55
N SER A 184 21.73 4.48 -6.48
CA SER A 184 21.03 4.21 -5.23
C SER A 184 21.80 3.26 -4.30
N PHE A 185 22.49 2.27 -4.86
CA PHE A 185 23.20 1.24 -4.09
C PHE A 185 24.63 1.63 -3.73
N GLY A 186 25.18 2.65 -4.40
CA GLY A 186 26.55 3.13 -4.20
C GLY A 186 27.60 2.44 -5.08
N GLY A 187 27.18 1.67 -6.12
CA GLY A 187 28.06 1.01 -7.06
C GLY A 187 27.32 0.07 -8.03
N THR A 188 28.02 -0.40 -9.04
CA THR A 188 27.52 -1.36 -10.03
C THR A 188 27.51 -2.80 -9.49
N PRO A 189 26.80 -3.74 -10.15
CA PRO A 189 26.85 -5.16 -9.75
C PRO A 189 28.26 -5.77 -9.76
N ALA A 190 29.15 -5.25 -10.59
CA ALA A 190 30.54 -5.72 -10.65
C ALA A 190 31.37 -5.21 -9.47
N GLU A 191 31.09 -3.99 -8.97
CA GLU A 191 31.80 -3.36 -7.85
C GLU A 191 31.28 -3.83 -6.50
N ILE A 192 29.96 -4.04 -6.36
CA ILE A 192 29.30 -4.40 -5.08
C ILE A 192 28.33 -5.59 -5.25
N PRO A 193 28.79 -6.77 -5.74
CA PRO A 193 27.90 -7.90 -6.08
C PRO A 193 27.08 -8.40 -4.89
N ASP A 194 27.63 -8.38 -3.67
CA ASP A 194 26.93 -8.84 -2.47
C ASP A 194 25.75 -7.95 -2.11
N GLU A 195 25.84 -6.62 -2.36
CA GLU A 195 24.73 -5.70 -2.12
C GLU A 195 23.56 -5.96 -3.09
N TYR A 196 23.84 -6.22 -4.37
CA TYR A 196 22.83 -6.61 -5.33
C TYR A 196 22.16 -7.95 -4.96
N LYS A 197 22.96 -8.94 -4.54
CA LYS A 197 22.43 -10.23 -4.09
C LYS A 197 21.59 -10.07 -2.82
N ARG A 198 22.05 -9.30 -1.84
CA ARG A 198 21.35 -9.02 -0.58
C ARG A 198 19.98 -8.37 -0.81
N ARG A 199 19.85 -7.51 -1.86
CA ARG A 199 18.63 -6.79 -2.23
C ARG A 199 17.76 -7.53 -3.25
N SER A 200 18.17 -8.69 -3.68
CA SER A 200 17.39 -9.53 -4.60
C SER A 200 16.58 -10.57 -3.84
N ALA A 201 15.29 -10.32 -3.68
CA ALA A 201 14.37 -11.16 -2.90
C ALA A 201 14.38 -12.65 -3.31
N ILE A 202 14.69 -12.94 -4.59
CA ILE A 202 14.71 -14.28 -5.16
C ILE A 202 15.71 -15.23 -4.44
N TYR A 203 16.72 -14.70 -3.77
CA TYR A 203 17.69 -15.49 -2.99
C TYR A 203 17.25 -15.78 -1.55
N PHE A 204 16.14 -15.17 -1.09
CA PHE A 204 15.68 -15.26 0.28
C PHE A 204 14.19 -15.64 0.40
N PRO A 205 13.70 -16.66 -0.33
CA PRO A 205 12.27 -17.01 -0.34
C PRO A 205 11.77 -17.42 1.06
N HIS A 206 12.62 -17.96 1.92
CA HIS A 206 12.31 -18.35 3.29
C HIS A 206 11.99 -17.16 4.22
N LYS A 207 12.28 -15.92 3.81
CA LYS A 207 11.91 -14.70 4.54
C LYS A 207 10.46 -14.32 4.35
N PHE A 208 9.79 -14.86 3.31
CA PHE A 208 8.40 -14.55 2.98
C PHE A 208 7.46 -15.58 3.62
N THR A 209 7.29 -15.47 4.94
CA THR A 209 6.37 -16.33 5.71
C THR A 209 4.97 -15.75 5.83
N MET A 210 4.82 -14.46 5.54
CA MET A 210 3.57 -13.70 5.55
C MET A 210 2.78 -13.89 4.24
N PRO A 211 1.48 -13.52 4.19
CA PRO A 211 0.73 -13.43 2.94
C PRO A 211 1.42 -12.53 1.91
N ILE A 212 1.52 -13.02 0.68
CA ILE A 212 2.13 -12.29 -0.45
C ILE A 212 1.26 -12.39 -1.69
N ALA A 213 1.05 -11.25 -2.36
CA ALA A 213 0.38 -11.17 -3.64
C ALA A 213 1.20 -10.36 -4.65
N CYS A 214 1.38 -10.88 -5.86
CA CYS A 214 2.08 -10.15 -6.92
C CYS A 214 1.25 -10.10 -8.20
N THR A 215 1.32 -8.96 -8.90
CA THR A 215 0.82 -8.85 -10.28
C THR A 215 1.98 -8.82 -11.26
N THR A 216 1.80 -9.42 -12.44
CA THR A 216 2.79 -9.43 -13.51
C THR A 216 2.10 -9.43 -14.87
N GLY A 217 2.74 -8.84 -15.89
CA GLY A 217 2.30 -8.89 -17.27
C GLY A 217 3.26 -9.70 -18.14
N ALA A 218 2.75 -10.63 -18.97
CA ALA A 218 3.60 -11.44 -19.85
C ALA A 218 4.33 -10.62 -20.93
N LYS A 219 3.75 -9.47 -21.30
CA LYS A 219 4.31 -8.54 -22.29
C LYS A 219 5.02 -7.34 -21.63
N ASP A 220 5.34 -7.41 -20.36
CA ASP A 220 6.07 -6.37 -19.65
C ASP A 220 7.55 -6.42 -20.02
N SER A 221 7.97 -5.49 -20.91
CA SER A 221 9.38 -5.32 -21.32
C SER A 221 10.15 -4.38 -20.41
N VAL A 222 9.44 -3.60 -19.56
CA VAL A 222 10.08 -2.69 -18.58
C VAL A 222 10.57 -3.48 -17.39
N VAL A 223 9.71 -4.34 -16.83
CA VAL A 223 10.05 -5.24 -15.72
C VAL A 223 9.56 -6.66 -16.06
N PRO A 224 10.41 -7.47 -16.70
CA PRO A 224 10.06 -8.83 -17.09
C PRO A 224 9.59 -9.70 -15.90
N PRO A 225 8.53 -10.51 -16.05
CA PRO A 225 7.83 -11.17 -14.94
C PRO A 225 8.58 -12.35 -14.32
N GLN A 226 9.60 -12.90 -15.00
CA GLN A 226 10.19 -14.21 -14.69
C GLN A 226 10.71 -14.32 -13.27
N SER A 227 11.40 -13.27 -12.79
CA SER A 227 11.99 -13.30 -11.44
C SER A 227 10.93 -13.35 -10.32
N VAL A 228 9.83 -12.62 -10.49
CA VAL A 228 8.70 -12.62 -9.52
C VAL A 228 7.96 -13.94 -9.57
N LEU A 229 7.66 -14.47 -10.76
CA LEU A 229 7.00 -15.78 -10.90
C LEU A 229 7.84 -16.89 -10.26
N LYS A 230 9.17 -16.86 -10.46
CA LYS A 230 10.10 -17.79 -9.81
C LYS A 230 10.11 -17.62 -8.29
N LEU A 231 10.19 -16.37 -7.79
CA LEU A 231 10.11 -16.11 -6.35
C LEU A 231 8.83 -16.68 -5.73
N LEU A 232 7.65 -16.40 -6.33
CA LEU A 232 6.38 -16.90 -5.80
C LEU A 232 6.34 -18.43 -5.70
N ASN A 233 6.88 -19.15 -6.69
CA ASN A 233 6.99 -20.61 -6.64
C ASN A 233 7.90 -21.07 -5.50
N GLN A 234 9.01 -20.36 -5.24
CA GLN A 234 9.93 -20.67 -4.17
C GLN A 234 9.39 -20.31 -2.77
N VAL A 235 8.48 -19.35 -2.67
CA VAL A 235 7.84 -18.91 -1.40
C VAL A 235 6.77 -19.89 -0.91
N ARG A 236 6.11 -20.64 -1.81
CA ARG A 236 5.02 -21.57 -1.46
C ARG A 236 5.30 -22.53 -0.30
N PRO A 237 6.52 -23.07 -0.10
CA PRO A 237 6.82 -23.90 1.08
C PRO A 237 6.84 -23.14 2.40
N PHE A 238 6.97 -21.80 2.37
CA PHE A 238 7.17 -20.98 3.56
C PHE A 238 5.93 -20.14 3.92
N SER A 239 5.06 -19.81 2.94
CA SER A 239 3.81 -19.09 3.16
C SER A 239 2.62 -19.88 2.65
N LYS A 240 1.56 -19.95 3.47
CA LYS A 240 0.29 -20.57 3.09
C LYS A 240 -0.53 -19.72 2.10
N HIS A 241 -0.26 -18.42 2.05
CA HIS A 241 -1.01 -17.44 1.28
C HIS A 241 -0.13 -16.77 0.22
N VAL A 242 -0.10 -17.37 -0.98
CA VAL A 242 0.68 -16.89 -2.13
C VAL A 242 -0.24 -16.73 -3.34
N LEU A 243 -0.46 -15.49 -3.77
CA LEU A 243 -1.24 -15.15 -4.95
C LEU A 243 -0.36 -14.62 -6.08
N SER A 244 -0.53 -15.18 -7.28
CA SER A 244 0.03 -14.67 -8.53
C SER A 244 -1.10 -14.24 -9.45
N ILE A 245 -1.18 -12.94 -9.78
CA ILE A 245 -2.08 -12.40 -10.80
C ILE A 245 -1.23 -12.14 -12.05
N HIS A 246 -1.12 -13.15 -12.91
CA HIS A 246 -0.37 -13.04 -14.16
C HIS A 246 -1.30 -12.78 -15.34
N ARG A 247 -1.06 -11.68 -16.07
CA ARG A 247 -1.88 -11.29 -17.24
C ARG A 247 -1.15 -11.64 -18.54
N PRO A 248 -1.65 -12.64 -19.32
CA PRO A 248 -0.96 -13.11 -20.54
C PRO A 248 -0.79 -12.05 -21.63
N THR A 249 -1.69 -11.06 -21.67
CA THR A 249 -1.63 -9.94 -22.62
C THR A 249 -1.20 -8.62 -21.98
N GLY A 250 -0.99 -8.60 -20.65
CA GLY A 250 -0.63 -7.40 -19.88
C GLY A 250 0.80 -6.95 -20.12
N GLY A 251 1.00 -5.64 -20.15
CA GLY A 251 2.31 -4.97 -20.13
C GLY A 251 2.66 -4.45 -18.73
N HIS A 252 3.39 -3.33 -18.67
CA HIS A 252 3.83 -2.69 -17.43
C HIS A 252 2.72 -1.82 -16.79
N SER A 253 1.62 -2.46 -16.38
CA SER A 253 0.51 -1.77 -15.71
C SER A 253 -0.31 -2.76 -14.88
N THR A 254 -0.92 -2.25 -13.80
CA THR A 254 -1.84 -3.02 -12.95
C THR A 254 -3.18 -2.29 -12.91
N THR A 255 -4.28 -3.02 -13.08
CA THR A 255 -5.64 -2.46 -12.96
C THR A 255 -6.02 -2.22 -11.50
N SER A 256 -7.02 -1.38 -11.26
CA SER A 256 -7.56 -1.21 -9.90
C SER A 256 -8.18 -2.51 -9.36
N ALA A 257 -8.82 -3.29 -10.21
CA ALA A 257 -9.38 -4.58 -9.84
C ALA A 257 -8.30 -5.58 -9.38
N ASP A 258 -7.18 -5.67 -10.11
CA ASP A 258 -6.06 -6.54 -9.72
C ASP A 258 -5.41 -6.09 -8.42
N THR A 259 -5.27 -4.77 -8.23
CA THR A 259 -4.73 -4.19 -7.00
C THR A 259 -5.62 -4.49 -5.80
N ILE A 260 -6.94 -4.28 -5.95
CA ILE A 260 -7.92 -4.62 -4.92
C ILE A 260 -7.84 -6.11 -4.59
N GLN A 261 -7.88 -6.99 -5.60
CA GLN A 261 -7.79 -8.44 -5.41
C GLN A 261 -6.52 -8.82 -4.65
N ALA A 262 -5.37 -8.23 -5.00
CA ALA A 262 -4.09 -8.52 -4.36
C ALA A 262 -4.08 -8.10 -2.88
N ILE A 263 -4.57 -6.90 -2.56
CA ILE A 263 -4.59 -6.40 -1.18
C ILE A 263 -5.60 -7.20 -0.34
N GLU A 264 -6.83 -7.41 -0.85
CA GLU A 264 -7.87 -8.19 -0.14
C GLU A 264 -7.43 -9.63 0.13
N PHE A 265 -6.69 -10.25 -0.80
CA PHE A 265 -6.10 -11.56 -0.59
C PHE A 265 -5.10 -11.56 0.59
N VAL A 266 -4.23 -10.56 0.65
CA VAL A 266 -3.27 -10.41 1.75
C VAL A 266 -4.00 -10.16 3.07
N LEU A 267 -4.98 -9.26 3.10
CA LEU A 267 -5.77 -8.97 4.30
C LEU A 267 -6.51 -10.21 4.82
N LYS A 268 -7.07 -11.03 3.91
CA LYS A 268 -7.71 -12.29 4.28
C LYS A 268 -6.72 -13.26 4.91
N GLY A 269 -5.55 -13.44 4.30
CA GLY A 269 -4.51 -14.33 4.83
C GLY A 269 -3.90 -13.89 6.17
N LEU A 270 -4.14 -12.65 6.61
CA LEU A 270 -3.75 -12.17 7.95
C LEU A 270 -4.77 -12.52 9.05
N GLN A 271 -5.94 -13.02 8.67
CA GLN A 271 -7.01 -13.41 9.59
C GLN A 271 -7.01 -14.93 9.88
N ASP A 272 -6.37 -15.71 9.00
CA ASP A 272 -6.20 -17.17 9.10
C ASP A 272 -4.99 -17.53 9.99
#